data_47aa563c36b3f56c015881c83cbbff60
#
_entry.id   47aa563c36b3f56c015881c83cbbff60
#
_cell.length_a   1.000
_cell.length_b   1.000
_cell.length_c   1.000
_cell.angle_alpha   90.00
_cell.angle_beta   90.00
_cell.angle_gamma   90.00
#
_symmetry.space_group_name_H-M   'P 1'
#
loop_
_entity.id
_entity.type
_entity.pdbx_description
1 polymer ?
#
loop_
_entity_poly.entity_id
_entity_poly.type
_entity_poly.pdbx_seq_one_letter_code
_entity_poly.pdbx_strand_id
1 'polypeptide(L)'
;MKLAVFVSDYRLNVDTLDRLNPAKLGIILVQNGVYHATAKENGKSSSLLEKKADYYALIDDLETRGLSSTDLSSNVKAISFGDIIDLIFNEYEKTAWL
;
A
#
# COMPACT_ATOMS: atom_id res chain seq x y z
N MET A 1 2.52 3.08 -18.53
CA MET A 1 3.22 3.64 -17.36
C MET A 1 3.09 2.68 -16.19
N LYS A 2 4.17 2.42 -15.50
CA LYS A 2 4.19 1.59 -14.28
C LYS A 2 4.38 2.52 -13.09
N LEU A 3 3.39 2.62 -12.22
CA LEU A 3 3.32 3.61 -11.16
C LEU A 3 3.34 2.96 -9.79
N ALA A 4 4.24 3.41 -8.91
CA ALA A 4 4.23 3.06 -7.48
C ALA A 4 3.69 4.25 -6.69
N VAL A 5 2.68 4.01 -5.86
CA VAL A 5 2.03 5.04 -5.05
C VAL A 5 2.26 4.75 -3.57
N PHE A 6 2.87 5.71 -2.87
CA PHE A 6 3.03 5.65 -1.42
C PHE A 6 1.80 6.22 -0.74
N VAL A 7 1.22 5.48 0.17
CA VAL A 7 0.05 5.88 0.95
C VAL A 7 0.44 5.94 2.42
N SER A 8 0.45 7.14 3.00
CA SER A 8 0.91 7.37 4.36
C SER A 8 -0.21 7.69 5.34
N ASP A 9 -1.44 7.83 4.89
CA ASP A 9 -2.58 8.20 5.74
C ASP A 9 -3.71 7.19 5.57
N TYR A 10 -4.36 6.84 6.67
CA TYR A 10 -5.53 5.96 6.65
C TYR A 10 -6.76 6.68 6.06
N ARG A 11 -6.90 7.98 6.32
CA ARG A 11 -8.01 8.78 5.79
C ARG A 11 -7.61 9.38 4.45
N LEU A 12 -7.86 8.62 3.41
CA LEU A 12 -7.43 8.93 2.05
C LEU A 12 -8.64 9.07 1.14
N ASN A 13 -8.62 10.09 0.29
CA ASN A 13 -9.56 10.17 -0.82
C ASN A 13 -9.05 9.29 -1.96
N VAL A 14 -9.62 8.10 -2.11
CA VAL A 14 -9.20 7.13 -3.12
C VAL A 14 -9.61 7.53 -4.55
N ASP A 15 -10.45 8.54 -4.70
CA ASP A 15 -10.88 9.01 -6.03
C ASP A 15 -9.70 9.50 -6.88
N THR A 16 -8.66 10.02 -6.23
CA THR A 16 -7.44 10.43 -6.93
C THR A 16 -6.81 9.26 -7.68
N LEU A 17 -6.79 8.08 -7.07
CA LEU A 17 -6.26 6.88 -7.71
C LEU A 17 -7.12 6.41 -8.87
N ASP A 18 -8.42 6.60 -8.80
CA ASP A 18 -9.34 6.20 -9.86
C ASP A 18 -9.13 7.00 -11.14
N ARG A 19 -8.56 8.20 -11.03
CA ARG A 19 -8.24 9.05 -12.17
C ARG A 19 -6.94 8.66 -12.86
N LEU A 20 -6.11 7.87 -12.19
CA LEU A 20 -4.87 7.36 -12.75
C LEU A 20 -5.17 6.05 -13.45
N ASN A 21 -4.58 5.86 -14.62
CA ASN A 21 -4.80 4.65 -15.41
C ASN A 21 -3.47 4.05 -15.85
N PRO A 22 -2.60 3.64 -14.91
CA PRO A 22 -1.32 3.05 -15.25
C PRO A 22 -1.48 1.62 -15.79
N ALA A 23 -0.52 1.18 -16.59
CA ALA A 23 -0.45 -0.21 -17.04
C ALA A 23 -0.19 -1.16 -15.88
N LYS A 24 0.60 -0.71 -14.87
CA LYS A 24 0.88 -1.46 -13.65
C LYS A 24 0.82 -0.48 -12.48
N LEU A 25 0.10 -0.85 -11.42
CA LEU A 25 -0.05 -0.06 -10.22
C LEU A 25 0.46 -0.85 -9.02
N GLY A 26 1.39 -0.26 -8.26
CA GLY A 26 1.80 -0.76 -6.95
C GLY A 26 1.39 0.23 -5.89
N ILE A 27 0.83 -0.25 -4.81
CA ILE A 27 0.43 0.57 -3.67
C ILE A 27 1.28 0.16 -2.49
N ILE A 28 2.08 1.10 -1.97
CA ILE A 28 3.01 0.86 -0.88
C ILE A 28 2.51 1.61 0.35
N LEU A 29 2.05 0.86 1.34
CA LEU A 29 1.48 1.38 2.57
C LEU A 29 2.59 1.63 3.57
N VAL A 30 2.73 2.88 3.99
CA VAL A 30 3.75 3.32 4.95
C VAL A 30 3.08 4.15 6.04
N GLN A 31 3.75 4.31 7.18
CA GLN A 31 3.22 5.08 8.30
C GLN A 31 1.77 4.64 8.62
N ASN A 32 0.84 5.56 8.83
CA ASN A 32 -0.55 5.23 9.13
C ASN A 32 -1.29 4.58 7.95
N GLY A 33 -0.72 4.63 6.76
CA GLY A 33 -1.27 3.93 5.59
C GLY A 33 -1.36 2.42 5.76
N VAL A 34 -0.52 1.83 6.64
CA VAL A 34 -0.56 0.39 6.91
C VAL A 34 -1.89 -0.06 7.51
N TYR A 35 -2.67 0.84 8.11
CA TYR A 35 -3.99 0.50 8.61
C TYR A 35 -5.00 0.13 7.51
N HIS A 36 -4.78 0.55 6.26
CA HIS A 36 -5.60 0.08 5.14
C HIS A 36 -5.51 -1.44 4.97
N ALA A 37 -4.39 -2.03 5.33
CA ALA A 37 -4.16 -3.46 5.17
C ALA A 37 -4.61 -4.28 6.38
N THR A 38 -4.81 -3.65 7.54
CA THR A 38 -5.07 -4.34 8.81
C THR A 38 -6.40 -3.99 9.43
N ALA A 39 -6.84 -2.73 9.35
CA ALA A 39 -8.06 -2.27 9.98
C ALA A 39 -9.30 -2.68 9.18
N LYS A 40 -10.37 -2.97 9.89
CA LYS A 40 -11.68 -3.27 9.30
C LYS A 40 -12.73 -2.40 9.96
N GLU A 41 -13.55 -1.78 9.15
CA GLU A 41 -14.70 -1.00 9.61
C GLU A 41 -15.98 -1.77 9.29
N ASN A 42 -16.80 -2.01 10.31
CA ASN A 42 -18.03 -2.79 10.17
C ASN A 42 -17.80 -4.16 9.52
N GLY A 43 -16.64 -4.79 9.83
CA GLY A 43 -16.27 -6.08 9.28
C GLY A 43 -15.74 -6.06 7.85
N LYS A 44 -15.57 -4.87 7.26
CA LYS A 44 -15.08 -4.72 5.89
C LYS A 44 -13.67 -4.15 5.84
N SER A 45 -12.86 -4.67 4.94
CA SER A 45 -11.54 -4.13 4.65
C SER A 45 -11.63 -2.76 3.98
N SER A 46 -10.53 -2.00 4.00
CA SER A 46 -10.45 -0.71 3.33
C SER A 46 -10.78 -0.83 1.83
N SER A 47 -11.52 0.14 1.31
CA SER A 47 -11.85 0.21 -0.12
C SER A 47 -10.61 0.35 -1.00
N LEU A 48 -9.50 0.85 -0.44
CA LEU A 48 -8.23 0.94 -1.17
C LEU A 48 -7.76 -0.43 -1.67
N LEU A 49 -8.06 -1.50 -0.93
CA LEU A 49 -7.65 -2.86 -1.28
C LEU A 49 -8.48 -3.49 -2.39
N GLU A 50 -9.52 -2.83 -2.85
CA GLU A 50 -10.39 -3.31 -3.93
C GLU A 50 -9.87 -2.97 -5.31
N LYS A 51 -8.84 -2.13 -5.41
CA LYS A 51 -8.26 -1.74 -6.69
C LYS A 51 -7.41 -2.86 -7.27
N LYS A 52 -7.32 -2.90 -8.59
CA LYS A 52 -6.46 -3.84 -9.29
C LYS A 52 -5.01 -3.36 -9.23
N ALA A 53 -4.28 -3.81 -8.23
CA ALA A 53 -2.92 -3.36 -7.95
C ALA A 53 -2.16 -4.42 -7.16
N ASP A 54 -0.84 -4.25 -7.08
CA ASP A 54 0.00 -4.99 -6.16
C ASP A 54 0.11 -4.18 -4.86
N TYR A 55 -0.11 -4.81 -3.72
CA TYR A 55 -0.13 -4.14 -2.43
C TYR A 55 1.04 -4.57 -1.57
N TYR A 56 1.70 -3.59 -0.96
CA TYR A 56 2.83 -3.80 -0.06
C TYR A 56 2.66 -2.99 1.21
N ALA A 57 3.16 -3.49 2.32
CA ALA A 57 3.18 -2.77 3.59
C ALA A 57 4.59 -2.82 4.18
N LEU A 58 5.08 -1.69 4.66
CA LEU A 58 6.41 -1.59 5.25
C LEU A 58 6.43 -2.26 6.62
N ILE A 59 7.31 -3.23 6.80
CA ILE A 59 7.42 -4.01 8.04
C ILE A 59 7.69 -3.11 9.25
N ASP A 60 8.61 -2.16 9.12
CA ASP A 60 8.98 -1.26 10.22
C ASP A 60 7.78 -0.46 10.73
N ASP A 61 6.93 0.00 9.82
CA ASP A 61 5.73 0.77 10.21
C ASP A 61 4.65 -0.10 10.83
N LEU A 62 4.57 -1.38 10.44
CA LEU A 62 3.70 -2.35 11.08
C LEU A 62 4.15 -2.58 12.53
N GLU A 63 5.44 -2.86 12.74
CA GLU A 63 5.99 -3.13 14.06
C GLU A 63 5.86 -1.95 15.00
N THR A 64 6.09 -0.74 14.52
CA THR A 64 5.94 0.49 15.32
C THR A 64 4.52 0.63 15.87
N ARG A 65 3.54 0.09 15.18
CA ARG A 65 2.12 0.17 15.56
C ARG A 65 1.61 -1.09 16.23
N GLY A 66 2.51 -2.00 16.61
CA GLY A 66 2.14 -3.27 17.26
C GLY A 66 1.43 -4.25 16.34
N LEU A 67 1.58 -4.10 15.04
CA LEU A 67 0.98 -4.98 14.04
C LEU A 67 2.02 -5.98 13.53
N SER A 68 1.54 -7.12 13.07
CA SER A 68 2.41 -8.14 12.48
C SER A 68 1.90 -8.53 11.10
N SER A 69 2.71 -9.31 10.36
CA SER A 69 2.31 -9.79 9.04
C SER A 69 1.04 -10.65 9.09
N THR A 70 0.73 -11.26 10.21
CA THR A 70 -0.51 -12.05 10.39
C THR A 70 -1.76 -11.18 10.43
N ASP A 71 -1.62 -9.88 10.71
CA ASP A 71 -2.74 -8.95 10.75
C ASP A 71 -3.11 -8.41 9.36
N LEU A 72 -2.27 -8.67 8.35
CA LEU A 72 -2.45 -8.16 7.01
C LEU A 72 -3.56 -8.88 6.25
N SER A 73 -4.26 -8.16 5.40
CA SER A 73 -5.14 -8.75 4.40
C SER A 73 -4.33 -9.65 3.46
N SER A 74 -4.98 -10.69 2.92
CA SER A 74 -4.30 -11.73 2.14
C SER A 74 -3.63 -11.23 0.86
N ASN A 75 -4.10 -10.10 0.31
CA ASN A 75 -3.55 -9.51 -0.91
C ASN A 75 -2.44 -8.49 -0.66
N VAL A 76 -2.01 -8.32 0.59
CA VAL A 76 -0.95 -7.37 0.95
C VAL A 76 0.30 -8.13 1.40
N LYS A 77 1.44 -7.75 0.85
CA LYS A 77 2.73 -8.36 1.18
C LYS A 77 3.54 -7.43 2.08
N ALA A 78 4.01 -7.95 3.22
CA ALA A 78 4.92 -7.22 4.11
C ALA A 78 6.33 -7.23 3.52
N ILE A 79 6.95 -6.06 3.41
CA ILE A 79 8.29 -5.92 2.82
C ILE A 79 9.17 -4.99 3.65
N SER A 80 10.48 -5.14 3.51
CA SER A 80 11.47 -4.27 4.13
C SER A 80 11.66 -2.99 3.31
N PHE A 81 12.32 -2.00 3.92
CA PHE A 81 12.67 -0.77 3.21
C PHE A 81 13.58 -1.04 2.01
N GLY A 82 14.54 -1.96 2.16
CA GLY A 82 15.41 -2.36 1.05
C GLY A 82 14.63 -2.96 -0.13
N ASP A 83 13.61 -3.77 0.17
CA ASP A 83 12.75 -4.34 -0.86
C ASP A 83 11.95 -3.26 -1.60
N ILE A 84 11.52 -2.20 -0.90
CA ILE A 84 10.82 -1.08 -1.52
C ILE A 84 11.73 -0.40 -2.55
N ILE A 85 12.98 -0.16 -2.19
CA ILE A 85 13.96 0.46 -3.10
C ILE A 85 14.14 -0.41 -4.34
N ASP A 86 14.33 -1.70 -4.17
CA ASP A 86 14.48 -2.63 -5.28
C ASP A 86 13.25 -2.64 -6.20
N LEU A 87 12.06 -2.62 -5.63
CA LEU A 87 10.81 -2.55 -6.40
C LEU A 87 10.74 -1.29 -7.25
N ILE A 88 11.06 -0.14 -6.66
CA ILE A 88 10.99 1.15 -7.36
C ILE A 88 11.94 1.16 -8.55
N PHE A 89 13.16 0.65 -8.38
CA PHE A 89 14.13 0.66 -9.45
C PHE A 89 13.88 -0.39 -10.54
N ASN A 90 13.35 -1.56 -10.15
CA ASN A 90 13.26 -2.70 -11.07
C ASN A 90 11.87 -2.89 -11.68
N GLU A 91 10.81 -2.47 -10.98
CA GLU A 91 9.43 -2.82 -11.36
C GLU A 91 8.59 -1.62 -11.76
N TYR A 92 8.97 -0.41 -11.37
CA TYR A 92 8.17 0.79 -11.59
C TYR A 92 8.96 1.90 -12.28
N GLU A 93 8.24 2.72 -13.05
CA GLU A 93 8.84 3.80 -13.81
C GLU A 93 8.71 5.15 -13.10
N LYS A 94 7.63 5.32 -12.34
CA LYS A 94 7.33 6.57 -11.64
C LYS A 94 6.81 6.28 -10.23
N THR A 95 6.97 7.25 -9.35
CA THR A 95 6.45 7.20 -7.99
C THR A 95 5.57 8.42 -7.73
N ALA A 96 4.55 8.24 -6.90
CA ALA A 96 3.71 9.31 -6.41
C ALA A 96 3.47 9.11 -4.92
N TRP A 97 3.15 10.19 -4.22
CA TRP A 97 2.86 10.14 -2.79
C TRP A 97 1.48 10.74 -2.52
N LEU A 98 0.66 10.00 -1.83
CA LEU A 98 -0.67 10.46 -1.41
C LEU A 98 -0.74 10.66 0.09
#